data_3e7b6ea7cb6a4ff779c2e138131427bb
#
_entry.id   3e7b6ea7cb6a4ff779c2e138131427bb
#
_cell.length_a   1.000
_cell.length_b   1.000
_cell.length_c   1.000
_cell.angle_alpha   90.00
_cell.angle_beta   90.00
_cell.angle_gamma   90.00
#
_symmetry.space_group_name_H-M   'P 1'
#
loop_
_entity.id
_entity.type
_entity.pdbx_description
1 polymer ?
#
loop_
_entity_poly.entity_id
_entity_poly.type
_entity_poly.pdbx_seq_one_letter_code
_entity_poly.pdbx_strand_id
1 'polypeptide(L)'
;MKYQLQPQSAVLDNNGLTISAGWVITYNVDAKGELLQATYQYLPVGVGLPANAYLDAPKSVKDNQAIIHDGQQWTYPKDLRGTIIYSTETGAEITMQEVGEIPDGYTALKPTSEFDSWNGEKWVLDTEKQHQYNIDVATSRKKQLLSEANEQISYLQDAIDADIATDEEKTLFAEWKKYRILINRIDVNQSPNINYPYKPQLS
;
A
#
# COMPACT_ATOMS: atom_id res chain seq x y z
N MET A 1 53.87 38.89 -5.77
CA MET A 1 53.52 38.55 -4.42
C MET A 1 54.46 37.45 -3.93
N LYS A 2 54.91 37.51 -2.67
CA LYS A 2 55.82 36.53 -2.12
C LYS A 2 55.13 35.23 -1.64
N TYR A 3 53.82 35.29 -1.40
CA TYR A 3 53.02 34.18 -0.91
C TYR A 3 51.72 34.09 -1.63
N GLN A 4 51.28 32.87 -1.97
CA GLN A 4 49.94 32.55 -2.51
C GLN A 4 49.06 32.18 -1.33
N LEU A 5 48.08 33.03 -1.03
CA LEU A 5 47.22 32.86 0.14
C LEU A 5 45.90 32.08 -0.17
N GLN A 6 45.61 31.89 -1.46
CA GLN A 6 44.45 31.15 -1.92
C GLN A 6 44.87 30.15 -3.01
N PRO A 7 44.23 28.98 -3.07
CA PRO A 7 44.47 28.04 -4.16
C PRO A 7 44.13 28.68 -5.51
N GLN A 8 44.93 28.37 -6.51
CA GLN A 8 44.66 28.80 -7.88
C GLN A 8 43.41 28.12 -8.40
N SER A 9 42.47 28.85 -8.97
CA SER A 9 41.30 28.28 -9.62
C SER A 9 41.64 27.79 -11.04
N ALA A 10 41.08 26.65 -11.44
CA ALA A 10 41.16 26.18 -12.80
C ALA A 10 40.35 27.09 -13.73
N VAL A 11 40.82 27.25 -14.98
CA VAL A 11 40.10 27.92 -16.04
C VAL A 11 39.88 26.94 -17.18
N LEU A 12 38.61 26.80 -17.62
CA LEU A 12 38.23 25.92 -18.71
C LEU A 12 37.92 26.75 -19.95
N ASP A 13 38.17 26.19 -21.14
CA ASP A 13 37.77 26.75 -22.41
C ASP A 13 36.29 26.46 -22.76
N ASN A 14 35.87 26.92 -23.94
CA ASN A 14 34.50 26.71 -24.43
C ASN A 14 34.16 25.24 -24.74
N ASN A 15 35.18 24.36 -24.83
CA ASN A 15 35.03 22.94 -25.03
C ASN A 15 35.02 22.16 -23.70
N GLY A 16 35.11 22.86 -22.55
CA GLY A 16 35.15 22.27 -21.23
C GLY A 16 36.51 21.69 -20.84
N LEU A 17 37.60 22.00 -21.56
CA LEU A 17 38.96 21.55 -21.23
C LEU A 17 39.71 22.63 -20.45
N THR A 18 40.45 22.21 -19.45
CA THR A 18 41.24 23.09 -18.57
C THR A 18 42.42 23.71 -19.36
N ILE A 19 42.47 25.05 -19.45
CA ILE A 19 43.56 25.83 -20.04
C ILE A 19 44.52 26.38 -19.00
N SER A 20 44.08 26.53 -17.74
CA SER A 20 44.90 26.85 -16.58
C SER A 20 44.60 25.92 -15.45
N ALA A 21 45.60 25.13 -15.02
CA ALA A 21 45.43 24.16 -13.93
C ALA A 21 45.06 24.82 -12.61
N GLY A 22 44.21 24.17 -11.84
CA GLY A 22 43.80 24.70 -10.54
C GLY A 22 42.65 23.90 -9.90
N TRP A 23 42.05 24.49 -8.90
CA TRP A 23 40.97 23.92 -8.14
C TRP A 23 39.60 24.48 -8.55
N VAL A 24 38.59 23.61 -8.58
CA VAL A 24 37.20 24.00 -8.78
C VAL A 24 36.33 23.26 -7.74
N ILE A 25 35.16 23.82 -7.48
CA ILE A 25 34.09 23.08 -6.81
C ILE A 25 33.28 22.39 -7.90
N THR A 26 33.08 21.07 -7.76
CA THR A 26 32.21 20.29 -8.62
C THR A 26 31.03 19.76 -7.83
N TYR A 27 29.84 19.80 -8.45
CA TYR A 27 28.60 19.25 -7.93
C TYR A 27 28.34 17.94 -8.66
N ASN A 28 28.53 16.83 -7.94
CA ASN A 28 28.49 15.50 -8.54
C ASN A 28 27.11 14.91 -8.36
N VAL A 29 26.60 14.32 -9.43
CA VAL A 29 25.27 13.71 -9.45
C VAL A 29 25.35 12.20 -9.75
N ASP A 30 24.30 11.48 -9.40
CA ASP A 30 24.13 10.07 -9.75
C ASP A 30 23.70 9.89 -11.22
N ALA A 31 23.38 8.64 -11.61
CA ALA A 31 22.93 8.32 -12.95
C ALA A 31 21.55 8.92 -13.32
N LYS A 32 20.75 9.32 -12.32
CA LYS A 32 19.46 10.00 -12.50
C LYS A 32 19.58 11.53 -12.45
N GLY A 33 20.78 12.05 -12.24
CA GLY A 33 21.05 13.47 -12.09
C GLY A 33 20.85 14.01 -10.68
N GLU A 34 20.55 13.17 -9.69
CA GLU A 34 20.36 13.61 -8.30
C GLU A 34 21.69 13.97 -7.66
N LEU A 35 21.74 15.11 -6.97
CA LEU A 35 22.94 15.62 -6.31
C LEU A 35 23.40 14.64 -5.22
N LEU A 36 24.66 14.19 -5.33
CA LEU A 36 25.30 13.36 -4.31
C LEU A 36 26.09 14.23 -3.32
N GLN A 37 26.97 15.07 -3.86
CA GLN A 37 27.84 15.93 -3.02
C GLN A 37 28.54 17.00 -3.85
N ALA A 38 28.99 18.05 -3.17
CA ALA A 38 29.96 19.00 -3.71
C ALA A 38 31.37 18.58 -3.27
N THR A 39 32.35 18.66 -4.18
CA THR A 39 33.75 18.32 -3.90
C THR A 39 34.70 19.36 -4.46
N TYR A 40 35.86 19.56 -3.82
CA TYR A 40 36.98 20.28 -4.43
C TYR A 40 37.73 19.32 -5.36
N GLN A 41 37.89 19.73 -6.62
CA GLN A 41 38.58 18.97 -7.66
C GLN A 41 39.76 19.75 -8.18
N TYR A 42 40.94 19.15 -8.27
CA TYR A 42 42.07 19.74 -9.01
C TYR A 42 42.02 19.28 -10.47
N LEU A 43 42.04 20.23 -11.39
CA LEU A 43 42.00 19.95 -12.82
C LEU A 43 43.38 20.33 -13.44
N PRO A 44 44.14 19.35 -13.96
CA PRO A 44 45.33 19.60 -14.78
C PRO A 44 44.96 20.20 -16.11
N VAL A 45 45.92 20.91 -16.77
CA VAL A 45 45.73 21.42 -18.13
C VAL A 45 45.38 20.28 -19.10
N GLY A 46 44.41 20.51 -19.96
CA GLY A 46 43.93 19.58 -20.97
C GLY A 46 42.91 18.52 -20.46
N VAL A 47 42.55 18.59 -19.19
CA VAL A 47 41.55 17.67 -18.55
C VAL A 47 40.23 18.42 -18.39
N GLY A 48 39.10 17.74 -18.71
CA GLY A 48 37.74 18.26 -18.49
C GLY A 48 37.23 17.92 -17.09
N LEU A 49 35.95 18.26 -16.85
CA LEU A 49 35.24 17.83 -15.64
C LEU A 49 35.08 16.32 -15.63
N PRO A 50 35.02 15.70 -14.41
CA PRO A 50 34.58 14.34 -14.29
C PRO A 50 33.18 14.11 -14.88
N ALA A 51 32.91 12.90 -15.29
CA ALA A 51 31.54 12.53 -15.71
C ALA A 51 30.53 12.82 -14.57
N ASN A 52 29.35 13.29 -14.94
CA ASN A 52 28.29 13.61 -13.99
C ASN A 52 28.67 14.68 -12.94
N ALA A 53 29.52 15.63 -13.33
CA ALA A 53 29.93 16.75 -12.48
C ALA A 53 29.66 18.09 -13.18
N TYR A 54 29.15 19.05 -12.43
CA TYR A 54 28.77 20.39 -12.90
C TYR A 54 29.49 21.45 -12.09
N LEU A 55 29.71 22.64 -12.69
CA LEU A 55 30.34 23.79 -12.03
C LEU A 55 29.33 24.76 -11.43
N ASP A 56 28.16 24.82 -12.01
CA ASP A 56 27.09 25.68 -11.54
C ASP A 56 26.52 25.13 -10.20
N ALA A 57 26.45 26.00 -9.22
CA ALA A 57 25.98 25.62 -7.89
C ALA A 57 24.46 25.47 -7.85
N PRO A 58 23.94 24.38 -7.27
CA PRO A 58 22.51 24.29 -6.98
C PRO A 58 22.12 25.32 -5.91
N LYS A 59 20.85 25.68 -5.89
CA LYS A 59 20.28 26.47 -4.80
C LYS A 59 20.04 25.55 -3.59
N SER A 60 20.06 26.12 -2.40
CA SER A 60 19.58 25.42 -1.21
C SER A 60 18.08 25.14 -1.35
N VAL A 61 17.67 23.95 -0.95
CA VAL A 61 16.27 23.50 -1.00
C VAL A 61 15.65 23.52 0.38
N LYS A 62 14.32 23.48 0.40
CA LYS A 62 13.53 23.21 1.61
C LYS A 62 13.42 21.71 1.80
N ASP A 63 12.99 21.29 2.99
CA ASP A 63 12.58 19.91 3.23
C ASP A 63 11.54 19.47 2.17
N ASN A 64 11.56 18.20 1.78
CA ASN A 64 10.72 17.59 0.75
C ASN A 64 11.00 18.04 -0.70
N GLN A 65 12.24 18.44 -1.01
CA GLN A 65 12.67 18.66 -2.38
C GLN A 65 13.97 17.91 -2.66
N ALA A 66 14.04 17.23 -3.80
CA ALA A 66 15.29 16.71 -4.34
C ALA A 66 16.01 17.78 -5.17
N ILE A 67 17.33 17.64 -5.32
CA ILE A 67 18.14 18.50 -6.17
C ILE A 67 18.59 17.65 -7.35
N ILE A 68 18.07 17.94 -8.55
CA ILE A 68 18.35 17.16 -9.75
C ILE A 68 18.83 18.06 -10.86
N HIS A 69 19.93 17.67 -11.53
CA HIS A 69 20.42 18.32 -12.74
C HIS A 69 19.90 17.54 -13.97
N ASP A 70 19.12 18.21 -14.83
CA ASP A 70 18.48 17.60 -16.01
C ASP A 70 19.39 17.53 -17.24
N GLY A 71 20.66 17.87 -17.07
CA GLY A 71 21.66 18.03 -18.14
C GLY A 71 21.84 19.48 -18.63
N GLN A 72 20.91 20.37 -18.29
CA GLN A 72 20.96 21.80 -18.65
C GLN A 72 20.93 22.71 -17.43
N GLN A 73 20.14 22.39 -16.43
CA GLN A 73 19.96 23.20 -15.23
C GLN A 73 19.55 22.34 -14.02
N TRP A 74 19.67 22.94 -12.83
CA TRP A 74 19.17 22.35 -11.61
C TRP A 74 17.65 22.52 -11.50
N THR A 75 16.98 21.41 -11.21
CA THR A 75 15.54 21.32 -10.92
C THR A 75 15.32 20.86 -9.49
N TYR A 76 14.15 21.19 -8.92
CA TYR A 76 13.86 20.99 -7.50
C TYR A 76 12.48 20.34 -7.31
N PRO A 77 12.28 19.11 -7.82
CA PRO A 77 11.02 18.42 -7.69
C PRO A 77 10.74 18.06 -6.23
N LYS A 78 9.46 17.81 -5.90
CA LYS A 78 9.10 17.29 -4.60
C LYS A 78 9.77 15.93 -4.36
N ASP A 79 10.24 15.73 -3.14
CA ASP A 79 10.72 14.42 -2.68
C ASP A 79 9.71 13.83 -1.71
N LEU A 80 8.88 12.94 -2.23
CA LEU A 80 7.88 12.20 -1.47
C LEU A 80 8.29 10.75 -1.22
N ARG A 81 9.55 10.39 -1.48
CA ARG A 81 10.07 9.04 -1.20
C ARG A 81 9.87 8.68 0.28
N GLY A 82 9.51 7.44 0.53
CA GLY A 82 9.16 6.96 1.86
C GLY A 82 7.74 7.28 2.31
N THR A 83 6.99 8.11 1.57
CA THR A 83 5.57 8.38 1.87
C THR A 83 4.72 7.18 1.45
N ILE A 84 3.80 6.78 2.32
CA ILE A 84 2.78 5.76 1.99
C ILE A 84 1.68 6.42 1.18
N ILE A 85 1.34 5.82 0.05
CA ILE A 85 0.24 6.20 -0.82
C ILE A 85 -0.65 4.99 -1.10
N TYR A 86 -1.89 5.24 -1.50
CA TYR A 86 -2.92 4.22 -1.65
C TYR A 86 -3.45 4.22 -3.08
N SER A 87 -3.55 3.03 -3.69
CA SER A 87 -4.20 2.86 -4.99
C SER A 87 -5.65 3.28 -4.92
N THR A 88 -6.09 4.21 -5.77
CA THR A 88 -7.49 4.68 -5.81
C THR A 88 -8.45 3.63 -6.35
N GLU A 89 -7.95 2.57 -6.98
CA GLU A 89 -8.74 1.44 -7.47
C GLU A 89 -8.97 0.39 -6.39
N THR A 90 -7.92 0.05 -5.62
CA THR A 90 -7.95 -1.11 -4.72
C THR A 90 -7.82 -0.76 -3.24
N GLY A 91 -7.41 0.46 -2.90
CA GLY A 91 -7.06 0.85 -1.54
C GLY A 91 -5.72 0.28 -1.04
N ALA A 92 -5.01 -0.51 -1.86
CA ALA A 92 -3.73 -1.09 -1.47
C ALA A 92 -2.67 -0.04 -1.25
N GLU A 93 -1.89 -0.19 -0.17
CA GLU A 93 -0.81 0.73 0.15
C GLU A 93 0.49 0.36 -0.55
N ILE A 94 1.21 1.38 -1.00
CA ILE A 94 2.58 1.28 -1.46
C ILE A 94 3.41 2.43 -0.89
N THR A 95 4.73 2.25 -0.85
CA THR A 95 5.67 3.32 -0.46
C THR A 95 6.27 3.94 -1.72
N MET A 96 6.22 5.26 -1.83
CA MET A 96 6.87 5.97 -2.94
C MET A 96 8.39 5.74 -2.95
N GLN A 97 8.91 5.34 -4.09
CA GLN A 97 10.35 5.09 -4.29
C GLN A 97 11.01 6.16 -5.18
N GLU A 98 10.23 6.84 -6.00
CA GLU A 98 10.73 7.83 -6.95
C GLU A 98 10.45 9.26 -6.47
N VAL A 99 11.30 10.19 -6.91
CA VAL A 99 11.12 11.62 -6.70
C VAL A 99 9.99 12.12 -7.61
N GLY A 100 9.18 13.02 -7.11
CA GLY A 100 8.09 13.63 -7.88
C GLY A 100 6.77 13.71 -7.14
N GLU A 101 5.73 14.02 -7.89
CA GLU A 101 4.34 14.04 -7.39
C GLU A 101 3.80 12.62 -7.23
N ILE A 102 2.70 12.50 -6.48
CA ILE A 102 1.98 11.23 -6.39
C ILE A 102 1.50 10.84 -7.78
N PRO A 103 1.79 9.60 -8.25
CA PRO A 103 1.38 9.15 -9.58
C PRO A 103 -0.15 9.10 -9.72
N ASP A 104 -0.64 9.22 -10.96
CA ASP A 104 -2.05 9.00 -11.28
C ASP A 104 -2.50 7.61 -10.80
N GLY A 105 -3.74 7.53 -10.31
CA GLY A 105 -4.27 6.30 -9.73
C GLY A 105 -3.87 6.06 -8.27
N TYR A 106 -3.19 7.02 -7.63
CA TYR A 106 -2.82 6.96 -6.22
C TYR A 106 -3.23 8.21 -5.45
N THR A 107 -3.32 8.10 -4.13
CA THR A 107 -3.61 9.21 -3.21
C THR A 107 -2.85 9.03 -1.89
N ALA A 108 -2.54 10.13 -1.22
CA ALA A 108 -2.02 10.08 0.15
C ALA A 108 -3.11 9.82 1.21
N LEU A 109 -4.39 9.88 0.82
CA LEU A 109 -5.50 9.65 1.73
C LEU A 109 -5.69 8.15 1.95
N LYS A 110 -5.62 7.71 3.21
CA LYS A 110 -5.84 6.32 3.58
C LYS A 110 -7.34 5.98 3.57
N PRO A 111 -7.75 4.82 2.98
CA PRO A 111 -9.12 4.34 3.16
C PRO A 111 -9.37 4.01 4.64
N THR A 112 -10.58 4.20 5.11
CA THR A 112 -11.00 3.93 6.50
C THR A 112 -11.61 2.55 6.67
N SER A 113 -12.04 1.94 5.57
CA SER A 113 -12.68 0.63 5.51
C SER A 113 -12.27 -0.09 4.23
N GLU A 114 -12.25 -1.42 4.25
CA GLU A 114 -12.08 -2.28 3.06
C GLU A 114 -13.23 -2.15 2.04
N PHE A 115 -14.34 -1.55 2.46
CA PHE A 115 -15.49 -1.26 1.61
C PHE A 115 -15.47 0.14 1.02
N ASP A 116 -14.44 0.95 1.31
CA ASP A 116 -14.35 2.29 0.74
C ASP A 116 -14.05 2.21 -0.76
N SER A 117 -14.68 3.08 -1.53
CA SER A 117 -14.43 3.33 -2.94
C SER A 117 -14.00 4.78 -3.16
N TRP A 118 -13.03 4.99 -4.06
CA TRP A 118 -12.53 6.33 -4.40
C TRP A 118 -13.49 7.02 -5.37
N ASN A 119 -13.95 8.23 -5.01
CA ASN A 119 -14.90 8.99 -5.85
C ASN A 119 -14.23 10.05 -6.74
N GLY A 120 -12.89 10.07 -6.81
CA GLY A 120 -12.11 11.08 -7.52
C GLY A 120 -11.47 12.12 -6.60
N GLU A 121 -11.98 12.29 -5.36
CA GLU A 121 -11.52 13.29 -4.41
C GLU A 121 -11.21 12.68 -3.02
N LYS A 122 -12.04 11.74 -2.59
CA LYS A 122 -11.93 11.09 -1.27
C LYS A 122 -12.47 9.67 -1.29
N TRP A 123 -12.15 8.91 -0.25
CA TRP A 123 -12.75 7.61 0.03
C TRP A 123 -14.17 7.77 0.55
N VAL A 124 -15.09 6.98 0.03
CA VAL A 124 -16.50 6.95 0.41
C VAL A 124 -16.91 5.50 0.62
N LEU A 125 -17.59 5.22 1.73
CA LEU A 125 -18.10 3.88 2.00
C LEU A 125 -19.05 3.41 0.89
N ASP A 126 -18.69 2.30 0.25
CA ASP A 126 -19.55 1.60 -0.70
C ASP A 126 -20.49 0.67 0.08
N THR A 127 -21.68 1.19 0.36
CA THR A 127 -22.68 0.45 1.15
C THR A 127 -23.20 -0.79 0.44
N GLU A 128 -23.20 -0.81 -0.89
CA GLU A 128 -23.63 -1.98 -1.68
C GLU A 128 -22.60 -3.10 -1.58
N LYS A 129 -21.33 -2.77 -1.73
CA LYS A 129 -20.21 -3.71 -1.55
C LYS A 129 -20.20 -4.29 -0.13
N GLN A 130 -20.40 -3.45 0.89
CA GLN A 130 -20.49 -3.89 2.27
C GLN A 130 -21.70 -4.80 2.50
N HIS A 131 -22.88 -4.44 1.93
CA HIS A 131 -24.09 -5.25 2.05
C HIS A 131 -23.91 -6.61 1.39
N GLN A 132 -23.35 -6.67 0.18
CA GLN A 132 -23.08 -7.93 -0.50
C GLN A 132 -22.12 -8.83 0.29
N TYR A 133 -21.05 -8.27 0.83
CA TYR A 133 -20.13 -9.01 1.72
C TYR A 133 -20.87 -9.61 2.93
N ASN A 134 -21.73 -8.84 3.58
CA ASN A 134 -22.52 -9.32 4.72
C ASN A 134 -23.45 -10.45 4.32
N ILE A 135 -24.09 -10.40 3.13
CA ILE A 135 -24.92 -11.48 2.59
C ILE A 135 -24.07 -12.73 2.36
N ASP A 136 -22.88 -12.62 1.80
CA ASP A 136 -21.99 -13.76 1.51
C ASP A 136 -21.53 -14.44 2.82
N VAL A 137 -21.19 -13.66 3.84
CA VAL A 137 -20.86 -14.15 5.18
C VAL A 137 -22.06 -14.88 5.80
N ALA A 138 -23.25 -14.27 5.74
CA ALA A 138 -24.47 -14.88 6.29
C ALA A 138 -24.85 -16.16 5.55
N THR A 139 -24.70 -16.21 4.23
CA THR A 139 -24.93 -17.38 3.39
C THR A 139 -23.99 -18.53 3.76
N SER A 140 -22.71 -18.23 3.92
CA SER A 140 -21.69 -19.20 4.34
C SER A 140 -22.00 -19.77 5.72
N ARG A 141 -22.37 -18.91 6.68
CA ARG A 141 -22.78 -19.32 8.02
C ARG A 141 -24.03 -20.18 8.01
N LYS A 142 -25.06 -19.80 7.25
CA LYS A 142 -26.29 -20.60 7.09
C LYS A 142 -25.97 -22.00 6.57
N LYS A 143 -25.11 -22.09 5.54
CA LYS A 143 -24.68 -23.38 4.97
C LYS A 143 -23.97 -24.25 6.01
N GLN A 144 -23.06 -23.67 6.80
CA GLN A 144 -22.36 -24.39 7.87
C GLN A 144 -23.32 -24.92 8.93
N LEU A 145 -24.27 -24.09 9.40
CA LEU A 145 -25.25 -24.49 10.40
C LEU A 145 -26.21 -25.58 9.90
N LEU A 146 -26.57 -25.56 8.60
CA LEU A 146 -27.36 -26.61 7.97
C LEU A 146 -26.59 -27.93 7.86
N SER A 147 -25.29 -27.88 7.52
CA SER A 147 -24.43 -29.06 7.49
C SER A 147 -24.37 -29.73 8.85
N GLU A 148 -24.09 -28.96 9.89
CA GLU A 148 -24.03 -29.41 11.27
C GLU A 148 -25.38 -30.01 11.72
N ALA A 149 -26.49 -29.35 11.42
CA ALA A 149 -27.82 -29.87 11.76
C ALA A 149 -28.12 -31.19 11.03
N ASN A 150 -27.71 -31.33 9.76
CA ASN A 150 -27.89 -32.57 9.01
C ASN A 150 -27.07 -33.73 9.59
N GLU A 151 -25.81 -33.46 9.98
CA GLU A 151 -24.94 -34.47 10.63
C GLU A 151 -25.52 -34.97 11.93
N GLN A 152 -26.01 -34.06 12.80
CA GLN A 152 -26.64 -34.43 14.07
C GLN A 152 -27.96 -35.21 13.86
N ILE A 153 -28.77 -34.75 12.91
CA ILE A 153 -30.02 -35.46 12.58
C ILE A 153 -29.71 -36.85 12.03
N SER A 154 -28.71 -37.03 11.18
CA SER A 154 -28.32 -38.32 10.64
C SER A 154 -27.87 -39.28 11.75
N TYR A 155 -26.97 -38.81 12.61
CA TYR A 155 -26.48 -39.63 13.76
C TYR A 155 -27.61 -40.10 14.68
N LEU A 156 -28.52 -39.16 15.05
CA LEU A 156 -29.63 -39.49 15.93
C LEU A 156 -30.70 -40.41 15.25
N GLN A 157 -30.88 -40.23 13.93
CA GLN A 157 -31.76 -41.11 13.16
C GLN A 157 -31.23 -42.53 13.11
N ASP A 158 -29.91 -42.73 12.90
CA ASP A 158 -29.27 -44.05 12.90
C ASP A 158 -29.47 -44.76 14.22
N ALA A 159 -29.38 -44.04 15.37
CA ALA A 159 -29.66 -44.62 16.68
C ALA A 159 -31.15 -45.04 16.87
N ILE A 160 -32.06 -44.23 16.33
CA ILE A 160 -33.51 -44.54 16.35
C ILE A 160 -33.81 -45.77 15.46
N ASP A 161 -33.25 -45.82 14.26
CA ASP A 161 -33.47 -46.90 13.29
C ASP A 161 -32.87 -48.22 13.78
N ALA A 162 -31.82 -48.16 14.60
CA ALA A 162 -31.21 -49.32 15.24
C ALA A 162 -31.92 -49.75 16.54
N ASP A 163 -32.99 -49.06 16.97
CA ASP A 163 -33.77 -49.27 18.20
C ASP A 163 -32.93 -49.21 19.49
N ILE A 164 -31.88 -48.34 19.49
CA ILE A 164 -31.00 -48.15 20.66
C ILE A 164 -31.03 -46.72 21.20
N ALA A 165 -31.83 -45.82 20.59
CA ALA A 165 -31.94 -44.44 21.02
C ALA A 165 -32.60 -44.28 22.39
N THR A 166 -32.00 -43.46 23.25
CA THR A 166 -32.61 -43.04 24.52
C THR A 166 -33.77 -42.06 24.31
N ASP A 167 -34.57 -41.80 25.32
CA ASP A 167 -35.66 -40.81 25.23
C ASP A 167 -35.13 -39.38 25.09
N GLU A 168 -33.97 -39.09 25.68
CA GLU A 168 -33.26 -37.81 25.51
C GLU A 168 -32.78 -37.63 24.06
N GLU A 169 -32.25 -38.68 23.43
CA GLU A 169 -31.81 -38.64 22.02
C GLU A 169 -33.00 -38.48 21.07
N LYS A 170 -34.15 -39.10 21.33
CA LYS A 170 -35.38 -38.88 20.54
C LYS A 170 -35.88 -37.45 20.66
N THR A 171 -35.78 -36.84 21.84
CA THR A 171 -36.14 -35.45 22.09
C THR A 171 -35.19 -34.53 21.33
N LEU A 172 -33.87 -34.75 21.45
CA LEU A 172 -32.83 -33.99 20.79
C LEU A 172 -32.94 -34.04 19.25
N PHE A 173 -33.30 -35.21 18.71
CA PHE A 173 -33.58 -35.39 17.29
C PHE A 173 -34.71 -34.46 16.79
N ALA A 174 -35.82 -34.39 17.56
CA ALA A 174 -36.92 -33.48 17.19
C ALA A 174 -36.51 -32.02 17.27
N GLU A 175 -35.68 -31.63 18.24
CA GLU A 175 -35.14 -30.28 18.38
C GLU A 175 -34.20 -29.92 17.24
N TRP A 176 -33.29 -30.82 16.82
CA TRP A 176 -32.42 -30.60 15.67
C TRP A 176 -33.19 -30.44 14.35
N LYS A 177 -34.27 -31.22 14.16
CA LYS A 177 -35.16 -31.05 12.99
C LYS A 177 -35.83 -29.69 13.01
N LYS A 178 -36.32 -29.23 14.17
CA LYS A 178 -36.88 -27.89 14.34
C LYS A 178 -35.85 -26.80 14.05
N TYR A 179 -34.65 -26.93 14.60
CA TYR A 179 -33.52 -26.03 14.39
C TYR A 179 -33.19 -25.91 12.90
N ARG A 180 -33.04 -27.03 12.18
CA ARG A 180 -32.78 -27.04 10.72
C ARG A 180 -33.85 -26.29 9.94
N ILE A 181 -35.14 -26.46 10.31
CA ILE A 181 -36.22 -25.70 9.64
C ILE A 181 -36.08 -24.21 9.91
N LEU A 182 -35.73 -23.80 11.12
CA LEU A 182 -35.56 -22.40 11.47
C LEU A 182 -34.36 -21.79 10.69
N ILE A 183 -33.22 -22.50 10.61
CA ILE A 183 -32.07 -22.06 9.82
C ILE A 183 -32.45 -21.93 8.34
N ASN A 184 -33.20 -22.88 7.75
CA ASN A 184 -33.64 -22.77 6.36
C ASN A 184 -34.48 -21.52 6.08
N ARG A 185 -35.26 -21.05 7.06
CA ARG A 185 -36.13 -19.86 6.95
C ARG A 185 -35.40 -18.56 7.09
N ILE A 186 -34.11 -18.56 7.48
CA ILE A 186 -33.31 -17.34 7.59
C ILE A 186 -33.20 -16.69 6.21
N ASP A 187 -33.60 -15.42 6.15
CA ASP A 187 -33.36 -14.53 5.00
C ASP A 187 -32.00 -13.84 5.16
N VAL A 188 -31.05 -14.22 4.34
CA VAL A 188 -29.67 -13.69 4.37
C VAL A 188 -29.59 -12.22 3.96
N ASN A 189 -30.60 -11.71 3.23
CA ASN A 189 -30.64 -10.30 2.83
C ASN A 189 -30.89 -9.35 4.01
N GLN A 190 -31.30 -9.87 5.17
CA GLN A 190 -31.42 -9.08 6.40
C GLN A 190 -30.09 -8.88 7.14
N SER A 191 -29.00 -9.38 6.55
CA SER A 191 -27.67 -9.17 7.11
C SER A 191 -27.30 -7.67 7.20
N PRO A 192 -26.64 -7.23 8.26
CA PRO A 192 -26.03 -8.00 9.37
C PRO A 192 -26.99 -8.37 10.52
N ASN A 193 -28.26 -7.95 10.49
CA ASN A 193 -29.22 -8.04 11.61
C ASN A 193 -29.99 -9.37 11.65
N ILE A 194 -29.31 -10.50 11.45
CA ILE A 194 -29.92 -11.83 11.46
C ILE A 194 -29.92 -12.42 12.86
N ASN A 195 -31.10 -12.80 13.35
CA ASN A 195 -31.24 -13.59 14.57
C ASN A 195 -31.15 -15.08 14.26
N TYR A 196 -30.01 -15.67 14.59
CA TYR A 196 -29.82 -17.10 14.46
C TYR A 196 -30.45 -17.86 15.67
N PRO A 197 -31.18 -18.96 15.45
CA PRO A 197 -31.73 -19.77 16.55
C PRO A 197 -30.60 -20.42 17.36
N TYR A 198 -30.88 -20.69 18.64
CA TYR A 198 -29.95 -21.41 19.51
C TYR A 198 -29.86 -22.88 19.07
N LYS A 199 -28.61 -23.39 19.09
CA LYS A 199 -28.35 -24.82 18.82
C LYS A 199 -28.94 -25.69 19.93
N PRO A 200 -29.59 -26.82 19.58
CA PRO A 200 -29.97 -27.81 20.59
C PRO A 200 -28.76 -28.39 21.32
N GLN A 201 -28.90 -28.66 22.60
CA GLN A 201 -27.87 -29.29 23.45
C GLN A 201 -28.52 -30.38 24.27
N LEU A 202 -27.79 -31.46 24.57
CA LEU A 202 -28.20 -32.42 25.60
C LEU A 202 -28.31 -31.69 26.93
N SER A 203 -29.46 -31.78 27.59
CA SER A 203 -29.72 -31.23 28.91
C SER A 203 -29.14 -32.16 30.00
#